data_8e59a2da83e0cc2afd26e4b074cb65e5
#
_entry.id   8e59a2da83e0cc2afd26e4b074cb65e5
#
_cell.length_a   1.000
_cell.length_b   1.000
_cell.length_c   1.000
_cell.angle_alpha   90.00
_cell.angle_beta   90.00
_cell.angle_gamma   90.00
#
_symmetry.space_group_name_H-M   'P 1'
#
loop_
_entity.id
_entity.type
_entity.pdbx_description
1 polymer ?
#
loop_
_entity_poly.entity_id
_entity_poly.type
_entity_poly.pdbx_seq_one_letter_code
_entity_poly.pdbx_strand_id
1 'polypeptide(L)'
;MRFVNESAKTVVECTYDYMGRRHTRKVSVNGTVSSYLRYMYRGYLQIAAIDAVSGAFRWFLFWDPTQPEATRPLAIRKDGTWCAYGWDLTGNVTEIFGKAGYLRTVYTYTPYGEATAEGDVTQPIQWSSEYNDEELGLVYYNYRHLNPHDGRWISRDPIEEEGGWNLFAFVGNKIFNQSDILGLICTIEYSIKLHTILIRKVDKDSNILRLTTSRVFSGNGDGKNNPDNVGNKDNGPIPPGKYYVIKRQSGGIRSQIKDWTYKLWNDNDKNQ
;
A
#
# COMPACT_ATOMS: atom_id res chain seq x y z
N MET A 1 -7.01 -17.63 11.04
CA MET A 1 -6.74 -18.20 9.69
C MET A 1 -5.62 -19.21 9.82
N ARG A 2 -5.68 -20.32 9.11
CA ARG A 2 -4.69 -21.40 9.17
C ARG A 2 -4.29 -21.78 7.75
N PHE A 3 -2.98 -21.77 7.49
CA PHE A 3 -2.38 -22.17 6.21
C PHE A 3 -1.57 -23.45 6.44
N VAL A 4 -1.58 -24.34 5.48
CA VAL A 4 -0.86 -25.61 5.56
C VAL A 4 -0.09 -25.81 4.24
N ASN A 5 1.23 -25.98 4.37
CA ASN A 5 2.08 -26.47 3.30
C ASN A 5 2.44 -27.92 3.62
N GLU A 6 1.77 -28.86 2.97
CA GLU A 6 1.94 -30.29 3.23
C GLU A 6 3.33 -30.77 2.83
N SER A 7 3.86 -30.29 1.71
CA SER A 7 5.18 -30.68 1.21
C SER A 7 6.31 -30.27 2.16
N ALA A 8 6.23 -29.06 2.72
CA ALA A 8 7.19 -28.55 3.70
C ALA A 8 6.81 -28.91 5.14
N LYS A 9 5.68 -29.61 5.36
CA LYS A 9 5.13 -29.90 6.70
C LYS A 9 5.07 -28.66 7.59
N THR A 10 4.78 -27.52 6.98
CA THR A 10 4.71 -26.22 7.64
C THR A 10 3.26 -25.81 7.83
N VAL A 11 2.93 -25.37 9.04
CA VAL A 11 1.63 -24.82 9.39
C VAL A 11 1.82 -23.41 9.91
N VAL A 12 1.09 -22.45 9.32
CA VAL A 12 1.06 -21.07 9.79
C VAL A 12 -0.34 -20.74 10.29
N GLU A 13 -0.45 -20.37 11.56
CA GLU A 13 -1.68 -19.99 12.22
C GLU A 13 -1.66 -18.49 12.56
N CYS A 14 -2.62 -17.74 12.05
CA CYS A 14 -2.75 -16.31 12.31
C CYS A 14 -4.04 -16.00 13.06
N THR A 15 -3.94 -15.13 14.06
CA THR A 15 -5.11 -14.49 14.67
C THR A 15 -5.15 -13.02 14.28
N TYR A 16 -6.33 -12.44 14.33
CA TYR A 16 -6.57 -11.05 13.91
C TYR A 16 -7.26 -10.30 15.04
N ASP A 17 -7.01 -8.99 15.13
CA ASP A 17 -7.70 -8.12 16.07
C ASP A 17 -9.06 -7.64 15.51
N TYR A 18 -9.75 -6.82 16.29
CA TYR A 18 -11.05 -6.27 15.92
C TYR A 18 -11.03 -5.34 14.69
N MET A 19 -9.85 -4.86 14.30
CA MET A 19 -9.65 -4.06 13.08
C MET A 19 -9.25 -4.92 11.86
N GLY A 20 -9.25 -6.25 12.00
CA GLY A 20 -8.82 -7.16 10.94
C GLY A 20 -7.31 -7.24 10.74
N ARG A 21 -6.49 -6.58 11.61
CA ARG A 21 -5.04 -6.61 11.51
C ARG A 21 -4.49 -7.88 12.14
N ARG A 22 -3.46 -8.48 11.57
CA ARG A 22 -2.84 -9.69 12.09
C ARG A 22 -2.25 -9.48 13.48
N HIS A 23 -2.88 -10.04 14.50
CA HIS A 23 -2.44 -9.91 15.88
C HIS A 23 -1.30 -10.87 16.21
N THR A 24 -1.44 -12.14 15.86
CA THR A 24 -0.39 -13.13 16.06
C THR A 24 -0.13 -13.95 14.81
N ARG A 25 1.08 -14.51 14.75
CA ARG A 25 1.50 -15.46 13.71
C ARG A 25 2.35 -16.55 14.34
N LYS A 26 1.88 -17.78 14.26
CA LYS A 26 2.56 -18.97 14.78
C LYS A 26 2.93 -19.88 13.63
N VAL A 27 4.19 -20.19 13.52
CA VAL A 27 4.75 -21.12 12.53
C VAL A 27 5.15 -22.39 13.22
N SER A 28 4.72 -23.53 12.69
CA SER A 28 5.12 -24.85 13.14
C SER A 28 5.67 -25.63 11.96
N VAL A 29 6.83 -26.25 12.14
CA VAL A 29 7.48 -27.11 11.14
C VAL A 29 7.61 -28.49 11.73
N ASN A 30 7.16 -29.53 11.03
CA ASN A 30 7.12 -30.90 11.52
C ASN A 30 6.43 -31.03 12.90
N GLY A 31 5.39 -30.22 13.14
CA GLY A 31 4.67 -30.21 14.41
C GLY A 31 5.33 -29.43 15.55
N THR A 32 6.56 -28.95 15.35
CA THR A 32 7.28 -28.15 16.36
C THR A 32 7.15 -26.67 16.04
N VAL A 33 6.84 -25.85 17.05
CA VAL A 33 6.76 -24.38 16.89
C VAL A 33 8.15 -23.81 16.64
N SER A 34 8.36 -23.24 15.48
CA SER A 34 9.60 -22.57 15.08
C SER A 34 9.59 -21.07 15.37
N SER A 35 8.39 -20.43 15.28
CA SER A 35 8.22 -19.01 15.54
C SER A 35 6.82 -18.73 16.05
N TYR A 36 6.70 -17.87 17.05
CA TYR A 36 5.40 -17.38 17.52
C TYR A 36 5.53 -15.89 17.83
N LEU A 37 4.98 -15.05 16.95
CA LEU A 37 5.08 -13.61 17.01
C LEU A 37 3.73 -12.96 17.33
N ARG A 38 3.78 -11.85 18.06
CA ARG A 38 2.69 -10.91 18.26
C ARG A 38 3.11 -9.56 17.70
N TYR A 39 2.23 -8.95 16.91
CA TYR A 39 2.51 -7.70 16.22
C TYR A 39 1.91 -6.51 16.95
N MET A 40 2.61 -5.38 16.87
CA MET A 40 2.16 -4.09 17.36
C MET A 40 1.95 -3.13 16.19
N TYR A 41 0.93 -2.30 16.29
CA TYR A 41 0.53 -1.40 15.21
C TYR A 41 0.37 0.05 15.67
N ARG A 42 0.62 0.97 14.75
CA ARG A 42 0.16 2.36 14.76
C ARG A 42 -0.79 2.55 13.59
N GLY A 43 -2.12 2.59 13.83
CA GLY A 43 -3.09 2.42 12.76
C GLY A 43 -2.93 1.06 12.08
N TYR A 44 -2.70 1.02 10.79
CA TYR A 44 -2.42 -0.21 10.04
C TYR A 44 -0.94 -0.51 9.85
N LEU A 45 -0.05 0.39 10.28
CA LEU A 45 1.39 0.20 10.22
C LEU A 45 1.88 -0.79 11.26
N GLN A 46 2.53 -1.87 10.87
CA GLN A 46 3.28 -2.70 11.80
C GLN A 46 4.51 -1.93 12.29
N ILE A 47 4.62 -1.73 13.59
CA ILE A 47 5.76 -1.00 14.18
C ILE A 47 6.71 -1.91 14.97
N ALA A 48 6.26 -3.08 15.38
CA ALA A 48 7.09 -4.04 16.09
C ALA A 48 6.52 -5.46 16.01
N ALA A 49 7.39 -6.45 16.20
CA ALA A 49 7.01 -7.80 16.56
C ALA A 49 7.73 -8.22 17.85
N ILE A 50 7.00 -8.91 18.69
CA ILE A 50 7.51 -9.52 19.91
C ILE A 50 7.29 -11.02 19.86
N ASP A 51 8.20 -11.75 20.49
CA ASP A 51 8.01 -13.17 20.76
C ASP A 51 6.80 -13.32 21.69
N ALA A 52 5.81 -14.11 21.27
CA ALA A 52 4.54 -14.20 21.98
C ALA A 52 4.63 -14.97 23.31
N VAL A 53 5.73 -15.74 23.51
CA VAL A 53 5.98 -16.52 24.73
C VAL A 53 6.81 -15.73 25.72
N SER A 54 7.97 -15.25 25.27
CA SER A 54 8.93 -14.56 26.14
C SER A 54 8.66 -13.07 26.31
N GLY A 55 7.88 -12.44 25.40
CA GLY A 55 7.68 -11.00 25.37
C GLY A 55 8.87 -10.21 24.83
N ALA A 56 9.94 -10.89 24.40
CA ALA A 56 11.12 -10.23 23.86
C ALA A 56 10.84 -9.61 22.48
N PHE A 57 11.36 -8.42 22.28
CA PHE A 57 11.27 -7.78 20.96
C PHE A 57 12.14 -8.52 19.94
N ARG A 58 11.53 -8.87 18.81
CA ARG A 58 12.20 -9.46 17.66
C ARG A 58 12.66 -8.41 16.68
N TRP A 59 11.78 -7.42 16.41
CA TRP A 59 12.12 -6.30 15.57
C TRP A 59 11.25 -5.07 15.85
N PHE A 60 11.78 -3.90 15.46
CA PHE A 60 11.09 -2.61 15.43
C PHE A 60 11.24 -2.01 14.04
N LEU A 61 10.15 -1.42 13.53
CA LEU A 61 10.10 -0.71 12.26
C LEU A 61 9.87 0.78 12.47
N PHE A 62 10.64 1.57 11.74
CA PHE A 62 10.49 3.00 11.67
C PHE A 62 10.00 3.37 10.28
N TRP A 63 8.88 4.07 10.25
CA TRP A 63 8.21 4.50 9.05
C TRP A 63 8.38 5.98 8.84
N ASP A 64 8.32 6.44 7.56
CA ASP A 64 8.34 7.85 7.22
C ASP A 64 7.15 8.57 7.89
N PRO A 65 7.38 9.51 8.82
CA PRO A 65 6.31 10.20 9.52
C PRO A 65 5.55 11.19 8.63
N THR A 66 6.10 11.54 7.46
CA THR A 66 5.45 12.45 6.52
C THR A 66 4.41 11.74 5.67
N GLN A 67 4.43 10.40 5.64
CA GLN A 67 3.45 9.57 4.96
C GLN A 67 2.49 8.98 5.99
N PRO A 68 1.22 9.39 6.01
CA PRO A 68 0.25 8.93 7.00
C PRO A 68 -0.15 7.46 6.82
N GLU A 69 0.03 6.94 5.63
CA GLU A 69 -0.28 5.57 5.25
C GLU A 69 0.99 4.89 4.75
N ALA A 70 1.19 3.66 5.18
CA ALA A 70 2.38 2.87 5.08
C ALA A 70 2.89 2.67 3.69
N THR A 71 3.86 3.41 3.27
CA THR A 71 4.49 3.11 1.99
C THR A 71 6.01 3.20 2.00
N ARG A 72 6.62 3.61 3.11
CA ARG A 72 8.07 3.82 3.14
C ARG A 72 8.66 3.48 4.51
N PRO A 73 9.15 2.25 4.71
CA PRO A 73 9.95 1.93 5.87
C PRO A 73 11.29 2.66 5.78
N LEU A 74 11.71 3.32 6.85
CA LEU A 74 13.01 3.99 6.91
C LEU A 74 14.09 3.08 7.44
N ALA A 75 13.79 2.37 8.54
CA ALA A 75 14.75 1.51 9.19
C ALA A 75 14.07 0.39 9.97
N ILE A 76 14.79 -0.69 10.17
CA ILE A 76 14.44 -1.78 11.06
C ILE A 76 15.57 -2.06 12.03
N ARG A 77 15.22 -2.36 13.29
CA ARG A 77 16.11 -3.03 14.22
C ARG A 77 15.62 -4.46 14.40
N LYS A 78 16.36 -5.43 13.88
CA LYS A 78 16.05 -6.87 13.98
C LYS A 78 17.21 -7.59 14.63
N ASP A 79 16.91 -8.41 15.63
CA ASP A 79 17.91 -9.20 16.36
C ASP A 79 19.15 -8.38 16.80
N GLY A 80 18.88 -7.15 17.29
CA GLY A 80 19.92 -6.24 17.77
C GLY A 80 20.63 -5.43 16.68
N THR A 81 20.43 -5.74 15.40
CA THR A 81 21.10 -5.09 14.26
C THR A 81 20.18 -4.09 13.60
N TRP A 82 20.75 -2.92 13.28
CA TRP A 82 20.07 -1.87 12.51
C TRP A 82 20.32 -2.02 11.03
N CYS A 83 19.25 -1.89 10.25
CA CYS A 83 19.32 -1.75 8.80
C CYS A 83 18.43 -0.59 8.35
N ALA A 84 18.85 0.12 7.30
CA ALA A 84 18.04 1.10 6.60
C ALA A 84 17.47 0.50 5.32
N TYR A 85 16.33 1.00 4.90
CA TYR A 85 15.65 0.60 3.67
C TYR A 85 15.89 1.59 2.55
N GLY A 86 16.23 1.08 1.36
CA GLY A 86 16.06 1.76 0.07
C GLY A 86 14.80 1.27 -0.62
N TRP A 87 14.15 2.13 -1.37
CA TRP A 87 12.90 1.80 -2.06
C TRP A 87 12.76 2.56 -3.38
N ASP A 88 12.02 1.98 -4.30
CA ASP A 88 11.72 2.58 -5.59
C ASP A 88 10.56 3.60 -5.51
N LEU A 89 10.21 4.18 -6.65
CA LEU A 89 9.13 5.18 -6.74
C LEU A 89 7.74 4.60 -6.42
N THR A 90 7.57 3.29 -6.54
CA THR A 90 6.31 2.59 -6.24
C THR A 90 6.24 2.09 -4.81
N GLY A 91 7.31 2.31 -4.03
CA GLY A 91 7.38 1.93 -2.63
C GLY A 91 7.84 0.49 -2.39
N ASN A 92 8.34 -0.21 -3.41
CA ASN A 92 8.96 -1.50 -3.20
C ASN A 92 10.33 -1.32 -2.55
N VAL A 93 10.65 -2.12 -1.55
CA VAL A 93 11.98 -2.14 -0.95
C VAL A 93 12.95 -2.78 -1.95
N THR A 94 13.96 -2.05 -2.37
CA THR A 94 14.95 -2.49 -3.35
C THR A 94 16.30 -2.76 -2.74
N GLU A 95 16.68 -2.04 -1.69
CA GLU A 95 17.97 -2.23 -1.03
C GLU A 95 17.82 -2.28 0.48
N ILE A 96 18.73 -3.02 1.10
CA ILE A 96 18.96 -3.03 2.54
C ILE A 96 20.38 -2.56 2.81
N PHE A 97 20.50 -1.51 3.61
CA PHE A 97 21.79 -0.96 4.03
C PHE A 97 22.03 -1.29 5.50
N GLY A 98 23.22 -1.80 5.79
CA GLY A 98 23.69 -2.05 7.15
C GLY A 98 24.38 -0.84 7.77
N LYS A 99 25.15 -1.09 8.82
CA LYS A 99 25.96 -0.09 9.50
C LYS A 99 26.88 0.64 8.51
N ALA A 100 27.02 1.95 8.69
CA ALA A 100 27.82 2.82 7.85
C ALA A 100 27.41 2.88 6.36
N GLY A 101 26.17 2.47 6.03
CA GLY A 101 25.63 2.54 4.67
C GLY A 101 26.12 1.44 3.72
N TYR A 102 26.74 0.39 4.23
CA TYR A 102 27.10 -0.75 3.39
C TYR A 102 25.87 -1.47 2.87
N LEU A 103 25.83 -1.70 1.56
CA LEU A 103 24.79 -2.51 0.92
C LEU A 103 24.86 -3.95 1.42
N ARG A 104 23.77 -4.47 1.93
CA ARG A 104 23.64 -5.82 2.51
C ARG A 104 22.82 -6.74 1.64
N THR A 105 21.77 -6.22 1.02
CA THR A 105 20.87 -7.02 0.20
C THR A 105 20.24 -6.14 -0.86
N VAL A 106 20.08 -6.69 -2.06
CA VAL A 106 19.28 -6.13 -3.16
C VAL A 106 18.11 -7.04 -3.43
N TYR A 107 16.92 -6.45 -3.56
CA TYR A 107 15.72 -7.15 -3.97
C TYR A 107 15.37 -6.78 -5.41
N THR A 108 15.05 -7.79 -6.20
CA THR A 108 14.43 -7.64 -7.51
C THR A 108 13.05 -8.32 -7.50
N TYR A 109 12.13 -7.81 -8.30
CA TYR A 109 10.75 -8.28 -8.26
C TYR A 109 10.23 -8.62 -9.65
N THR A 110 9.44 -9.69 -9.72
CA THR A 110 8.56 -9.88 -10.89
C THR A 110 7.48 -8.79 -10.92
N PRO A 111 6.75 -8.62 -12.02
CA PRO A 111 5.70 -7.62 -12.14
C PRO A 111 4.61 -7.68 -11.05
N TYR A 112 4.41 -8.81 -10.40
CA TYR A 112 3.43 -9.01 -9.34
C TYR A 112 4.02 -9.16 -7.94
N GLY A 113 5.35 -8.93 -7.80
CA GLY A 113 5.97 -8.83 -6.49
C GLY A 113 6.61 -10.11 -5.95
N GLU A 114 6.82 -11.12 -6.77
CA GLU A 114 7.67 -12.25 -6.37
C GLU A 114 9.12 -11.75 -6.26
N ALA A 115 9.67 -11.86 -5.05
CA ALA A 115 10.94 -11.28 -4.72
C ALA A 115 12.10 -12.26 -4.93
N THR A 116 13.19 -11.76 -5.49
CA THR A 116 14.51 -12.42 -5.46
C THR A 116 15.46 -11.55 -4.67
N ALA A 117 16.18 -12.12 -3.72
CA ALA A 117 17.11 -11.42 -2.85
C ALA A 117 18.56 -11.86 -3.13
N GLU A 118 19.44 -10.90 -3.32
CA GLU A 118 20.88 -11.10 -3.41
C GLU A 118 21.55 -10.40 -2.23
N GLY A 119 22.08 -11.17 -1.28
CA GLY A 119 22.71 -10.64 -0.09
C GLY A 119 22.64 -11.57 1.10
N ASP A 120 22.99 -11.06 2.28
CA ASP A 120 23.15 -11.84 3.51
C ASP A 120 22.09 -11.50 4.58
N VAL A 121 21.18 -10.58 4.30
CA VAL A 121 20.15 -10.14 5.25
C VAL A 121 18.77 -10.12 4.60
N THR A 122 17.85 -10.90 5.16
CA THR A 122 16.45 -10.86 4.74
C THR A 122 15.61 -10.04 5.72
N GLN A 123 14.78 -9.17 5.19
CA GLN A 123 13.89 -8.30 5.96
C GLN A 123 12.41 -8.60 5.65
N PRO A 124 11.52 -8.40 6.63
CA PRO A 124 10.11 -8.78 6.47
C PRO A 124 9.34 -7.85 5.55
N ILE A 125 9.77 -6.60 5.36
CA ILE A 125 9.07 -5.63 4.52
C ILE A 125 9.77 -5.57 3.16
N GLN A 126 9.01 -5.82 2.10
CA GLN A 126 9.56 -5.97 0.74
C GLN A 126 8.67 -5.28 -0.30
N TRP A 127 7.94 -6.03 -1.12
CA TRP A 127 7.04 -5.55 -2.16
C TRP A 127 5.98 -4.60 -1.61
N SER A 128 5.77 -3.45 -2.28
CA SER A 128 4.82 -2.40 -1.87
C SER A 128 5.01 -1.92 -0.42
N SER A 129 6.18 -2.13 0.18
CA SER A 129 6.44 -1.92 1.61
C SER A 129 5.52 -2.73 2.53
N GLU A 130 5.05 -3.87 2.06
CA GLU A 130 4.20 -4.80 2.80
C GLU A 130 4.99 -5.97 3.37
N TYR A 131 4.36 -6.70 4.30
CA TYR A 131 4.99 -7.82 4.95
C TYR A 131 5.05 -9.04 4.02
N ASN A 132 6.26 -9.48 3.68
CA ASN A 132 6.51 -10.70 2.95
C ASN A 132 6.49 -11.90 3.90
N ASP A 133 5.57 -12.81 3.69
CA ASP A 133 5.37 -14.02 4.48
C ASP A 133 6.10 -15.19 3.79
N GLU A 134 7.39 -15.34 4.07
CA GLU A 134 8.28 -16.30 3.38
C GLU A 134 7.76 -17.73 3.43
N GLU A 135 7.24 -18.18 4.58
CA GLU A 135 6.75 -19.55 4.75
C GLU A 135 5.48 -19.83 3.96
N LEU A 136 4.75 -18.78 3.57
CA LEU A 136 3.56 -18.89 2.76
C LEU A 136 3.80 -18.55 1.28
N GLY A 137 4.89 -17.85 0.95
CA GLY A 137 5.10 -17.26 -0.37
C GLY A 137 4.06 -16.19 -0.70
N LEU A 138 3.55 -15.51 0.31
CA LEU A 138 2.47 -14.53 0.19
C LEU A 138 2.89 -13.15 0.71
N VAL A 139 2.32 -12.09 0.15
CA VAL A 139 2.46 -10.74 0.68
C VAL A 139 1.20 -10.38 1.48
N TYR A 140 1.37 -9.98 2.72
CA TYR A 140 0.28 -9.64 3.64
C TYR A 140 -0.07 -8.15 3.56
N TYR A 141 -1.23 -7.86 3.01
CA TYR A 141 -1.84 -6.53 2.94
C TYR A 141 -2.99 -6.45 3.93
N ASN A 142 -2.76 -6.26 5.17
CA ASN A 142 -3.78 -6.14 6.23
C ASN A 142 -5.11 -6.91 6.01
N TYR A 143 -5.88 -6.58 4.99
CA TYR A 143 -7.19 -7.20 4.70
C TYR A 143 -7.10 -8.44 3.80
N ARG A 144 -6.08 -8.55 2.96
CA ARG A 144 -5.90 -9.65 2.01
C ARG A 144 -4.45 -10.14 1.98
N HIS A 145 -4.26 -11.30 1.39
CA HIS A 145 -2.93 -11.79 1.02
C HIS A 145 -2.83 -11.86 -0.50
N LEU A 146 -1.77 -11.29 -1.03
CA LEU A 146 -1.42 -11.40 -2.43
C LEU A 146 -0.57 -12.66 -2.64
N ASN A 147 -0.93 -13.48 -3.63
CA ASN A 147 -0.03 -14.49 -4.17
C ASN A 147 0.75 -13.84 -5.33
N PRO A 148 2.03 -13.49 -5.14
CA PRO A 148 2.80 -12.81 -6.17
C PRO A 148 3.12 -13.72 -7.37
N HIS A 149 3.16 -15.04 -7.18
CA HIS A 149 3.38 -16.01 -8.25
C HIS A 149 2.23 -16.00 -9.27
N ASP A 150 0.99 -15.96 -8.77
CA ASP A 150 -0.21 -15.94 -9.62
C ASP A 150 -0.68 -14.52 -9.96
N GLY A 151 -0.12 -13.49 -9.31
CA GLY A 151 -0.53 -12.10 -9.46
C GLY A 151 -1.96 -11.84 -8.98
N ARG A 152 -2.43 -12.57 -7.96
CA ARG A 152 -3.83 -12.56 -7.52
C ARG A 152 -3.97 -12.55 -6.01
N TRP A 153 -5.06 -11.97 -5.54
CA TRP A 153 -5.49 -12.14 -4.17
C TRP A 153 -5.92 -13.58 -3.91
N ILE A 154 -5.60 -14.15 -2.73
CA ILE A 154 -6.04 -15.49 -2.34
C ILE A 154 -7.48 -15.52 -1.80
N SER A 155 -8.05 -14.36 -1.49
CA SER A 155 -9.43 -14.21 -1.03
C SER A 155 -10.16 -13.18 -1.87
N ARG A 156 -11.49 -13.24 -1.84
CA ARG A 156 -12.35 -12.25 -2.49
C ARG A 156 -12.10 -10.86 -1.92
N ASP A 157 -12.35 -9.85 -2.72
CA ASP A 157 -12.32 -8.47 -2.27
C ASP A 157 -13.40 -8.27 -1.19
N PRO A 158 -13.06 -7.75 0.00
CA PRO A 158 -14.05 -7.43 1.04
C PRO A 158 -15.05 -6.35 0.62
N ILE A 159 -14.70 -5.53 -0.39
CA ILE A 159 -15.61 -4.51 -0.94
C ILE A 159 -16.43 -5.03 -2.14
N GLU A 160 -16.35 -6.34 -2.38
CA GLU A 160 -17.12 -7.03 -3.41
C GLU A 160 -16.94 -6.41 -4.82
N GLU A 161 -17.99 -6.37 -5.63
CA GLU A 161 -17.98 -5.88 -7.00
C GLU A 161 -17.69 -4.37 -7.10
N GLU A 162 -17.74 -3.64 -5.99
CA GLU A 162 -17.34 -2.23 -5.96
C GLU A 162 -15.84 -2.04 -6.20
N GLY A 163 -15.00 -3.04 -5.87
CA GLY A 163 -13.58 -3.10 -6.23
C GLY A 163 -13.32 -3.50 -7.69
N GLY A 164 -14.35 -3.97 -8.42
CA GLY A 164 -14.25 -4.45 -9.78
C GLY A 164 -14.90 -5.83 -9.96
N TRP A 165 -15.19 -6.20 -11.20
CA TRP A 165 -15.83 -7.48 -11.53
C TRP A 165 -14.98 -8.72 -11.17
N ASN A 166 -13.67 -8.58 -11.23
CA ASN A 166 -12.75 -9.65 -10.83
C ASN A 166 -12.30 -9.44 -9.38
N LEU A 167 -12.98 -10.11 -8.46
CA LEU A 167 -12.77 -9.99 -7.01
C LEU A 167 -11.38 -10.47 -6.53
N PHE A 168 -10.63 -11.12 -7.40
CA PHE A 168 -9.29 -11.64 -7.09
C PHE A 168 -8.17 -10.88 -7.82
N ALA A 169 -8.49 -9.93 -8.69
CA ALA A 169 -7.48 -9.19 -9.43
C ALA A 169 -6.70 -8.23 -8.51
N PHE A 170 -5.37 -8.34 -8.54
CA PHE A 170 -4.51 -7.33 -7.92
C PHE A 170 -4.51 -6.06 -8.77
N VAL A 171 -4.89 -4.93 -8.18
CA VAL A 171 -4.98 -3.59 -8.79
C VAL A 171 -5.61 -3.57 -10.20
N GLY A 172 -6.58 -4.46 -10.45
CA GLY A 172 -7.22 -4.59 -11.77
C GLY A 172 -6.24 -4.91 -12.91
N ASN A 173 -5.12 -5.56 -12.60
CA ASN A 173 -4.00 -5.84 -13.51
C ASN A 173 -3.30 -4.59 -14.07
N LYS A 174 -3.38 -3.46 -13.36
CA LYS A 174 -2.75 -2.17 -13.75
C LYS A 174 -1.56 -1.83 -12.85
N ILE A 175 -0.67 -2.78 -12.64
CA ILE A 175 0.47 -2.71 -11.71
C ILE A 175 1.39 -1.50 -11.88
N PHE A 176 1.46 -0.92 -13.08
CA PHE A 176 2.30 0.25 -13.35
C PHE A 176 1.65 1.58 -12.92
N ASN A 177 0.33 1.60 -12.74
CA ASN A 177 -0.44 2.83 -12.55
C ASN A 177 -1.30 2.83 -11.29
N GLN A 178 -1.39 1.72 -10.59
CA GLN A 178 -2.20 1.57 -9.39
C GLN A 178 -1.42 0.86 -8.29
N SER A 179 -1.62 1.29 -7.07
CA SER A 179 -1.12 0.64 -5.86
C SER A 179 -2.29 0.39 -4.92
N ASP A 180 -2.21 -0.69 -4.18
CA ASP A 180 -3.14 -1.00 -3.11
C ASP A 180 -2.36 -0.94 -1.78
N ILE A 181 -2.82 -0.15 -0.82
CA ILE A 181 -2.08 0.10 0.43
C ILE A 181 -2.53 -0.84 1.56
N LEU A 182 -3.78 -1.28 1.53
CA LEU A 182 -4.37 -2.07 2.60
C LEU A 182 -4.94 -3.41 2.13
N GLY A 183 -4.82 -3.71 0.84
CA GLY A 183 -5.58 -4.79 0.22
C GLY A 183 -7.04 -4.37 -0.03
N LEU A 184 -7.29 -3.08 -0.20
CA LEU A 184 -8.60 -2.47 -0.47
C LEU A 184 -8.36 -1.32 -1.45
N ILE A 185 -8.78 -1.45 -2.68
CA ILE A 185 -8.50 -0.44 -3.71
C ILE A 185 -9.18 0.88 -3.35
N CYS A 186 -8.37 1.94 -3.21
CA CYS A 186 -8.88 3.31 -3.18
C CYS A 186 -8.76 3.90 -4.59
N THR A 187 -9.88 4.20 -5.23
CA THR A 187 -9.89 4.80 -6.57
C THR A 187 -10.50 6.18 -6.55
N ILE A 188 -9.86 7.10 -7.26
CA ILE A 188 -10.42 8.41 -7.55
C ILE A 188 -10.63 8.51 -9.05
N GLU A 189 -11.87 8.58 -9.46
CA GLU A 189 -12.25 8.72 -10.86
C GLU A 189 -12.84 10.10 -11.11
N TYR A 190 -12.24 10.84 -12.02
CA TYR A 190 -12.80 12.10 -12.50
C TYR A 190 -13.33 11.95 -13.92
N SER A 191 -14.61 12.24 -14.08
CA SER A 191 -15.24 12.27 -15.40
C SER A 191 -15.44 13.71 -15.87
N ILE A 192 -14.67 14.12 -16.89
CA ILE A 192 -14.84 15.42 -17.54
C ILE A 192 -16.25 15.53 -18.12
N LYS A 193 -16.71 14.46 -18.80
CA LYS A 193 -18.03 14.44 -19.47
C LYS A 193 -19.20 14.53 -18.49
N LEU A 194 -19.09 13.88 -17.35
CA LEU A 194 -20.15 13.84 -16.33
C LEU A 194 -20.00 14.94 -15.27
N HIS A 195 -18.90 15.66 -15.28
CA HIS A 195 -18.55 16.66 -14.28
C HIS A 195 -18.60 16.13 -12.85
N THR A 196 -18.09 14.90 -12.67
CA THR A 196 -18.16 14.20 -11.39
C THR A 196 -16.80 13.71 -10.96
N ILE A 197 -16.55 13.74 -9.67
CA ILE A 197 -15.50 12.95 -9.01
C ILE A 197 -16.19 11.85 -8.21
N LEU A 198 -15.74 10.63 -8.43
CA LEU A 198 -16.09 9.47 -7.63
C LEU A 198 -14.84 9.06 -6.83
N ILE A 199 -14.93 9.15 -5.52
CA ILE A 199 -13.92 8.65 -4.60
C ILE A 199 -14.50 7.40 -3.96
N ARG A 200 -13.80 6.29 -4.11
CA ARG A 200 -14.09 5.04 -3.40
C ARG A 200 -12.95 4.82 -2.42
N LYS A 201 -13.27 4.85 -1.15
CA LYS A 201 -12.33 4.56 -0.06
C LYS A 201 -13.04 3.67 0.93
N VAL A 202 -12.34 2.64 1.39
CA VAL A 202 -12.78 1.88 2.56
C VAL A 202 -12.22 2.58 3.79
N ASP A 203 -13.08 2.87 4.76
CA ASP A 203 -12.66 3.45 6.02
C ASP A 203 -12.08 2.38 6.96
N LYS A 204 -11.56 2.83 8.09
CA LYS A 204 -10.98 1.97 9.13
C LYS A 204 -11.96 0.98 9.76
N ASP A 205 -13.26 1.18 9.58
CA ASP A 205 -14.33 0.33 10.11
C ASP A 205 -14.90 -0.59 9.01
N SER A 206 -14.21 -0.72 7.88
CA SER A 206 -14.61 -1.49 6.69
C SER A 206 -15.86 -0.98 5.99
N ASN A 207 -16.28 0.26 6.30
CA ASN A 207 -17.36 0.88 5.56
C ASN A 207 -16.82 1.49 4.27
N ILE A 208 -17.55 1.28 3.19
CA ILE A 208 -17.20 1.85 1.89
C ILE A 208 -17.66 3.30 1.87
N LEU A 209 -16.71 4.20 1.98
CA LEU A 209 -16.98 5.61 1.78
C LEU A 209 -17.05 5.89 0.27
N ARG A 210 -18.25 6.07 -0.23
CA ARG A 210 -18.50 6.51 -1.61
C ARG A 210 -18.83 7.99 -1.59
N LEU A 211 -17.88 8.80 -2.00
CA LEU A 211 -18.10 10.24 -2.22
C LEU A 211 -18.27 10.47 -3.70
N THR A 212 -19.48 10.81 -4.10
CA THR A 212 -19.75 11.33 -5.44
C THR A 212 -20.07 12.81 -5.31
N THR A 213 -19.30 13.66 -5.97
CA THR A 213 -19.64 15.06 -6.08
C THR A 213 -19.94 15.40 -7.52
N SER A 214 -21.05 16.08 -7.72
CA SER A 214 -21.44 16.68 -9.00
C SER A 214 -20.96 18.14 -9.07
N ARG A 215 -20.87 18.70 -10.27
CA ARG A 215 -20.40 20.06 -10.54
C ARG A 215 -18.93 20.29 -10.25
N VAL A 216 -18.12 19.28 -10.47
CA VAL A 216 -16.67 19.40 -10.44
C VAL A 216 -16.18 20.01 -11.74
N PHE A 217 -15.25 20.95 -11.65
CA PHE A 217 -14.75 21.67 -12.81
C PHE A 217 -13.24 21.47 -12.91
N SER A 218 -12.79 21.30 -14.13
CA SER A 218 -11.39 21.36 -14.49
C SER A 218 -11.24 22.32 -15.67
N GLY A 219 -10.22 23.18 -15.62
CA GLY A 219 -10.07 24.27 -16.59
C GLY A 219 -10.80 25.55 -16.21
N ASN A 220 -10.66 26.56 -17.04
CA ASN A 220 -11.18 27.91 -16.82
C ASN A 220 -11.85 28.45 -18.10
N GLY A 221 -12.74 29.47 -17.97
CA GLY A 221 -13.39 30.08 -19.10
C GLY A 221 -14.06 29.08 -20.04
N ASP A 222 -13.89 29.27 -21.34
CA ASP A 222 -14.47 28.44 -22.41
C ASP A 222 -13.82 27.02 -22.46
N GLY A 223 -12.66 26.86 -21.83
CA GLY A 223 -11.99 25.58 -21.71
C GLY A 223 -12.50 24.70 -20.54
N LYS A 224 -13.40 25.23 -19.72
CA LYS A 224 -13.91 24.55 -18.52
C LYS A 224 -14.66 23.27 -18.89
N ASN A 225 -14.11 22.12 -18.40
CA ASN A 225 -14.63 20.79 -18.69
C ASN A 225 -14.80 20.47 -20.20
N ASN A 226 -14.08 21.16 -21.07
CA ASN A 226 -14.10 20.88 -22.49
C ASN A 226 -12.97 19.92 -22.87
N PRO A 227 -13.27 18.66 -23.24
CA PRO A 227 -12.23 17.68 -23.56
C PRO A 227 -11.38 18.06 -24.78
N ASP A 228 -11.89 18.92 -25.69
CA ASP A 228 -11.14 19.38 -26.86
C ASP A 228 -10.03 20.38 -26.49
N ASN A 229 -10.14 20.99 -25.31
CA ASN A 229 -9.16 21.93 -24.79
C ASN A 229 -8.17 21.29 -23.80
N VAL A 230 -8.13 19.98 -23.71
CA VAL A 230 -7.13 19.27 -22.91
C VAL A 230 -5.72 19.62 -23.41
N GLY A 231 -4.87 20.08 -22.50
CA GLY A 231 -3.51 20.53 -22.86
C GLY A 231 -3.38 22.03 -23.11
N ASN A 232 -4.48 22.79 -23.10
CA ASN A 232 -4.41 24.25 -23.04
C ASN A 232 -4.02 24.67 -21.62
N LYS A 233 -2.78 25.17 -21.45
CA LYS A 233 -2.14 25.42 -20.17
C LYS A 233 -2.94 26.30 -19.23
N ASP A 234 -3.64 27.29 -19.73
CA ASP A 234 -4.30 28.32 -18.90
C ASP A 234 -5.80 28.09 -18.72
N ASN A 235 -6.45 27.48 -19.70
CA ASN A 235 -7.91 27.37 -19.75
C ASN A 235 -8.45 25.94 -19.86
N GLY A 236 -7.64 24.99 -20.31
CA GLY A 236 -8.08 23.61 -20.52
C GLY A 236 -8.30 22.83 -19.23
N PRO A 237 -9.07 21.73 -19.31
CA PRO A 237 -9.18 20.81 -18.19
C PRO A 237 -7.86 20.08 -17.95
N ILE A 238 -7.73 19.53 -16.76
CA ILE A 238 -6.57 18.71 -16.38
C ILE A 238 -6.37 17.61 -17.42
N PRO A 239 -5.17 17.50 -18.06
CA PRO A 239 -4.90 16.47 -19.05
C PRO A 239 -5.02 15.06 -18.43
N PRO A 240 -5.32 14.03 -19.22
CA PRO A 240 -5.17 12.67 -18.77
C PRO A 240 -3.74 12.41 -18.27
N GLY A 241 -3.61 11.88 -17.06
CA GLY A 241 -2.28 11.66 -16.47
C GLY A 241 -2.35 11.11 -15.06
N LYS A 242 -1.17 10.88 -14.49
CA LYS A 242 -1.02 10.48 -13.10
C LYS A 242 -0.87 11.73 -12.22
N TYR A 243 -1.72 11.85 -11.23
CA TYR A 243 -1.73 12.99 -10.32
C TYR A 243 -1.63 12.53 -8.88
N TYR A 244 -0.90 13.30 -8.08
CA TYR A 244 -0.72 13.05 -6.65
C TYR A 244 -1.39 14.15 -5.84
N VAL A 245 -2.09 13.79 -4.79
CA VAL A 245 -2.62 14.74 -3.81
C VAL A 245 -1.49 15.11 -2.87
N ILE A 246 -0.87 16.28 -3.07
CA ILE A 246 0.31 16.69 -2.31
C ILE A 246 -0.06 17.38 -1.00
N LYS A 247 -1.12 18.20 -1.01
CA LYS A 247 -1.51 19.01 0.15
C LYS A 247 -2.98 19.38 0.12
N ARG A 248 -3.60 19.28 1.29
CA ARG A 248 -4.90 19.90 1.54
C ARG A 248 -4.70 21.41 1.75
N GLN A 249 -5.46 22.23 1.04
CA GLN A 249 -5.46 23.69 1.20
C GLN A 249 -6.86 24.15 1.59
N SER A 250 -6.95 25.12 2.49
CA SER A 250 -8.21 25.84 2.71
C SER A 250 -8.49 26.74 1.52
N GLY A 251 -9.71 26.77 1.06
CA GLY A 251 -10.13 27.66 -0.02
C GLY A 251 -9.86 29.13 0.29
N GLY A 252 -9.52 29.92 -0.73
CA GLY A 252 -9.35 31.37 -0.61
C GLY A 252 -10.67 32.10 -0.34
N ILE A 253 -10.58 33.39 -0.13
CA ILE A 253 -11.66 34.34 0.31
C ILE A 253 -12.96 34.27 -0.53
N ARG A 254 -12.99 33.60 -1.67
CA ARG A 254 -14.15 33.46 -2.54
C ARG A 254 -14.94 32.17 -2.43
N SER A 255 -14.48 31.19 -1.66
CA SER A 255 -15.28 29.99 -1.41
C SER A 255 -16.17 30.26 -0.20
N GLN A 256 -17.42 30.57 -0.42
CA GLN A 256 -18.46 30.55 0.63
C GLN A 256 -18.74 29.13 1.14
N ILE A 257 -18.08 28.16 0.59
CA ILE A 257 -18.05 26.78 1.04
C ILE A 257 -16.75 26.66 1.80
N LYS A 258 -16.80 26.41 3.08
CA LYS A 258 -15.63 26.12 3.95
C LYS A 258 -14.95 24.81 3.54
N ASP A 259 -14.78 24.59 2.27
CA ASP A 259 -14.34 23.33 1.72
C ASP A 259 -12.86 23.39 1.39
N TRP A 260 -12.27 22.27 1.66
CA TRP A 260 -10.87 22.03 1.49
C TRP A 260 -10.57 21.74 0.04
N THR A 261 -9.62 22.44 -0.55
CA THR A 261 -9.08 22.12 -1.86
C THR A 261 -7.81 21.28 -1.72
N TYR A 262 -7.60 20.39 -2.68
CA TYR A 262 -6.37 19.62 -2.78
C TYR A 262 -5.56 20.12 -3.96
N LYS A 263 -4.28 20.37 -3.74
CA LYS A 263 -3.37 20.64 -4.83
C LYS A 263 -3.00 19.30 -5.47
N LEU A 264 -3.31 19.17 -6.75
CA LEU A 264 -2.88 18.06 -7.58
C LEU A 264 -1.59 18.44 -8.28
N TRP A 265 -0.65 17.54 -8.34
CA TRP A 265 0.61 17.68 -9.04
C TRP A 265 0.73 16.61 -10.12
N ASN A 266 1.18 16.99 -11.30
CA ASN A 266 1.40 16.10 -12.42
C ASN A 266 2.92 15.95 -12.64
N ASP A 267 3.41 14.73 -12.83
CA ASP A 267 4.81 14.45 -13.09
C ASP A 267 5.37 15.17 -14.34
N ASN A 268 4.48 15.59 -15.24
CA ASN A 268 4.87 16.34 -16.43
C ASN A 268 5.22 17.82 -16.16
N ASP A 269 4.92 18.32 -14.96
CA ASP A 269 5.24 19.72 -14.58
C ASP A 269 6.68 19.94 -14.12
N LYS A 270 7.53 18.91 -14.18
CA LYS A 270 8.95 18.98 -13.77
C LYS A 270 9.85 19.87 -14.66
N ASN A 271 9.35 20.35 -15.79
CA ASN A 271 10.14 21.11 -16.77
C ASN A 271 9.77 22.60 -16.83
N GLN A 272 9.30 23.20 -15.73
CA GLN A 272 9.08 24.66 -15.65
C GLN A 272 9.78 25.27 -14.44
#